data_d00e710f04782ed56bfd1aedf50198e8
#
_entry.id   d00e710f04782ed56bfd1aedf50198e8
#
_cell.length_a   1.000
_cell.length_b   1.000
_cell.length_c   1.000
_cell.angle_alpha   90.00
_cell.angle_beta   90.00
_cell.angle_gamma   90.00
#
_symmetry.space_group_name_H-M   'P 1'
#
loop_
_entity.id
_entity.type
_entity.pdbx_description
1 polymer ?
#
loop_
_entity_poly.entity_id
_entity_poly.type
_entity_poly.pdbx_seq_one_letter_code
_entity_poly.pdbx_strand_id
1 'polypeptide(L)'
;MNFGAYSFSQFHGIAEEFHGCAAPGLLIGGYMVELAKGMLPEGTLFEALAETSKCLPDAVQLLSLCSTGNNRLHVRDLGLYALSLYNKKTGVGVRVSIDPAKLFAYPEIRSWFMKEKPKHAQDIVELERQIEEAGHSICKVQR
;
A
#
# COMPACT_ATOMS: atom_id res chain seq x y z
N MET A 1 -5.99 -11.07 6.40
CA MET A 1 -6.29 -9.69 6.80
C MET A 1 -7.22 -9.02 5.80
N ASN A 2 -8.00 -8.07 6.26
CA ASN A 2 -8.98 -7.38 5.44
C ASN A 2 -8.52 -5.98 5.06
N PHE A 3 -9.09 -5.45 3.99
CA PHE A 3 -8.89 -4.07 3.52
C PHE A 3 -10.19 -3.30 3.81
N GLY A 4 -10.32 -2.80 5.02
CA GLY A 4 -11.56 -2.15 5.43
C GLY A 4 -12.76 -3.10 5.29
N ALA A 5 -13.72 -2.75 4.42
CA ALA A 5 -14.91 -3.55 4.16
C ALA A 5 -14.63 -4.75 3.23
N TYR A 6 -13.45 -4.85 2.64
CA TYR A 6 -13.13 -5.89 1.66
C TYR A 6 -12.29 -7.00 2.28
N SER A 7 -12.60 -8.26 1.93
CA SER A 7 -11.68 -9.37 2.17
C SER A 7 -10.50 -9.29 1.19
N PHE A 8 -9.47 -10.09 1.45
CA PHE A 8 -8.34 -10.17 0.51
C PHE A 8 -8.80 -10.54 -0.89
N SER A 9 -9.66 -11.55 -0.99
CA SER A 9 -10.18 -12.00 -2.29
C SER A 9 -10.98 -10.92 -3.01
N GLN A 10 -11.82 -10.19 -2.28
CA GLN A 10 -12.62 -9.10 -2.86
C GLN A 10 -11.73 -7.97 -3.36
N PHE A 11 -10.75 -7.57 -2.55
CA PHE A 11 -9.82 -6.51 -2.96
C PHE A 11 -8.96 -6.94 -4.14
N HIS A 12 -8.53 -8.20 -4.16
CA HIS A 12 -7.78 -8.77 -5.29
C HIS A 12 -8.56 -8.60 -6.60
N GLY A 13 -9.85 -8.91 -6.61
CA GLY A 13 -10.69 -8.74 -7.78
C GLY A 13 -10.86 -7.28 -8.20
N ILE A 14 -11.05 -6.39 -7.23
CA ILE A 14 -11.16 -4.95 -7.48
C ILE A 14 -9.85 -4.42 -8.07
N ALA A 15 -8.71 -4.86 -7.55
CA ALA A 15 -7.40 -4.47 -8.02
C ALA A 15 -7.18 -4.91 -9.48
N GLU A 16 -7.60 -6.11 -9.84
CA GLU A 16 -7.51 -6.59 -11.22
C GLU A 16 -8.30 -5.70 -12.18
N GLU A 17 -9.51 -5.33 -11.82
CA GLU A 17 -10.36 -4.50 -12.68
C GLU A 17 -9.82 -3.08 -12.84
N PHE A 18 -9.35 -2.49 -11.77
CA PHE A 18 -8.90 -1.09 -11.78
C PHE A 18 -7.50 -0.94 -12.37
N HIS A 19 -6.57 -1.78 -11.95
CA HIS A 19 -5.14 -1.64 -12.29
C HIS A 19 -4.74 -2.47 -13.51
N GLY A 20 -5.58 -3.41 -13.92
CA GLY A 20 -5.31 -4.35 -15.00
C GLY A 20 -4.75 -5.68 -14.53
N CYS A 21 -4.22 -5.75 -13.33
CA CYS A 21 -3.77 -6.98 -12.67
C CYS A 21 -3.72 -6.75 -11.16
N ALA A 22 -3.77 -7.84 -10.40
CA ALA A 22 -3.61 -7.77 -8.95
C ALA A 22 -2.11 -7.75 -8.61
N ALA A 23 -1.45 -6.64 -8.95
CA ALA A 23 -0.01 -6.50 -8.76
C ALA A 23 0.36 -6.61 -7.27
N PRO A 24 1.48 -7.29 -6.95
CA PRO A 24 1.91 -7.41 -5.55
C PRO A 24 2.06 -6.07 -4.84
N GLY A 25 2.59 -5.07 -5.53
CA GLY A 25 2.74 -3.72 -4.97
C GLY A 25 1.40 -3.08 -4.64
N LEU A 26 0.36 -3.34 -5.43
CA LEU A 26 -0.96 -2.81 -5.15
C LEU A 26 -1.56 -3.46 -3.90
N LEU A 27 -1.40 -4.76 -3.75
CA LEU A 27 -1.89 -5.49 -2.58
C LEU A 27 -1.17 -5.04 -1.31
N ILE A 28 0.14 -4.92 -1.37
CA ILE A 28 0.94 -4.39 -0.26
C ILE A 28 0.52 -2.95 0.05
N GLY A 29 0.36 -2.14 -0.99
CA GLY A 29 -0.10 -0.76 -0.86
C GLY A 29 -1.45 -0.65 -0.18
N GLY A 30 -2.35 -1.59 -0.44
CA GLY A 30 -3.66 -1.66 0.20
C GLY A 30 -3.55 -1.78 1.72
N TYR A 31 -2.67 -2.65 2.21
CA TYR A 31 -2.44 -2.77 3.64
C TYR A 31 -1.82 -1.49 4.23
N MET A 32 -0.94 -0.83 3.47
CA MET A 32 -0.36 0.44 3.90
C MET A 32 -1.43 1.52 4.06
N VAL A 33 -2.35 1.61 3.11
CA VAL A 33 -3.47 2.58 3.18
C VAL A 33 -4.34 2.30 4.39
N GLU A 34 -4.71 1.04 4.62
CA GLU A 34 -5.56 0.68 5.76
C GLU A 34 -4.86 0.97 7.10
N LEU A 35 -3.57 0.68 7.19
CA LEU A 35 -2.79 1.02 8.40
C LEU A 35 -2.78 2.53 8.64
N ALA A 36 -2.48 3.32 7.61
CA ALA A 36 -2.42 4.78 7.74
C ALA A 36 -3.78 5.36 8.13
N LYS A 37 -4.87 4.89 7.52
CA LYS A 37 -6.23 5.33 7.87
C LYS A 37 -6.55 5.04 9.32
N GLY A 38 -6.16 3.87 9.81
CA GLY A 38 -6.41 3.47 11.20
C GLY A 38 -5.64 4.30 12.23
N MET A 39 -4.59 5.01 11.81
CA MET A 39 -3.78 5.86 12.68
C MET A 39 -4.30 7.28 12.78
N LEU A 40 -5.28 7.66 11.98
CA LEU A 40 -5.88 8.98 12.01
C LEU A 40 -7.20 8.95 12.79
N PRO A 41 -7.57 10.05 13.46
CA PRO A 41 -8.87 10.15 14.10
C PRO A 41 -10.01 9.90 13.10
N GLU A 42 -11.04 9.20 13.55
CA GLU A 42 -12.22 8.93 12.72
C GLU A 42 -12.84 10.25 12.27
N GLY A 43 -13.26 10.30 11.01
CA GLY A 43 -13.85 11.49 10.41
C GLY A 43 -12.87 12.54 9.93
N THR A 44 -11.55 12.27 10.05
CA THR A 44 -10.54 13.20 9.55
C THR A 44 -10.62 13.31 8.03
N LEU A 45 -10.71 14.54 7.54
CA LEU A 45 -10.57 14.84 6.12
C LEU A 45 -9.07 14.96 5.82
N PHE A 46 -8.52 14.01 5.11
CA PHE A 46 -7.08 13.95 4.85
C PHE A 46 -6.76 14.02 3.37
N GLU A 47 -5.52 14.41 3.08
CA GLU A 47 -4.91 14.26 1.76
C GLU A 47 -3.81 13.20 1.84
N ALA A 48 -3.43 12.68 0.68
CA ALA A 48 -2.45 11.61 0.58
C ALA A 48 -1.26 12.05 -0.27
N LEU A 49 -0.08 11.62 0.13
CA LEU A 49 1.15 11.77 -0.65
C LEU A 49 1.78 10.39 -0.82
N ALA A 50 1.86 9.93 -2.06
CA ALA A 50 2.57 8.69 -2.41
C ALA A 50 3.95 9.05 -2.94
N GLU A 51 4.98 8.35 -2.46
CA GLU A 51 6.37 8.65 -2.83
C GLU A 51 6.88 7.76 -3.96
N THR A 52 5.99 7.06 -4.61
CA THR A 52 6.23 6.33 -5.85
C THR A 52 5.06 6.52 -6.80
N SER A 53 5.32 6.46 -8.10
CA SER A 53 4.28 6.51 -9.12
C SER A 53 3.73 5.12 -9.48
N LYS A 54 4.27 4.04 -8.89
CA LYS A 54 3.93 2.65 -9.26
C LYS A 54 3.06 1.99 -8.21
N CYS A 55 1.93 1.45 -8.63
CA CYS A 55 0.99 0.64 -7.83
C CYS A 55 0.37 1.35 -6.63
N LEU A 56 1.18 1.96 -5.76
CA LEU A 56 0.70 2.58 -4.53
C LEU A 56 -0.37 3.67 -4.76
N PRO A 57 -0.25 4.57 -5.75
CA PRO A 57 -1.30 5.54 -6.02
C PRO A 57 -2.66 4.90 -6.30
N ASP A 58 -2.70 3.78 -7.01
CA ASP A 58 -3.96 3.09 -7.29
C ASP A 58 -4.57 2.50 -6.02
N ALA A 59 -3.75 1.96 -5.12
CA ALA A 59 -4.23 1.48 -3.83
C ALA A 59 -4.87 2.62 -3.01
N VAL A 60 -4.26 3.80 -3.03
CA VAL A 60 -4.81 4.98 -2.36
C VAL A 60 -6.17 5.34 -2.96
N GLN A 61 -6.29 5.37 -4.27
CA GLN A 61 -7.53 5.72 -4.95
C GLN A 61 -8.65 4.72 -4.69
N LEU A 62 -8.31 3.44 -4.58
CA LEU A 62 -9.30 2.39 -4.34
C LEU A 62 -9.80 2.35 -2.89
N LEU A 63 -8.94 2.66 -1.92
CA LEU A 63 -9.23 2.44 -0.50
C LEU A 63 -9.39 3.73 0.31
N SER A 64 -9.27 4.88 -0.31
CA SER A 64 -9.47 6.16 0.36
C SER A 64 -10.29 7.09 -0.52
N LEU A 65 -10.67 8.23 0.03
CA LEU A 65 -11.37 9.26 -0.74
C LEU A 65 -10.39 10.22 -1.43
N CYS A 66 -9.13 9.81 -1.58
CA CYS A 66 -8.11 10.62 -2.23
C CYS A 66 -7.84 10.10 -3.63
N SER A 67 -7.93 10.97 -4.61
CA SER A 67 -7.60 10.64 -6.00
C SER A 67 -6.90 11.83 -6.65
N THR A 68 -6.29 11.59 -7.81
CA THR A 68 -5.70 12.69 -8.59
C THR A 68 -6.80 13.61 -9.09
N GLY A 69 -7.97 13.06 -9.45
CA GLY A 69 -9.09 13.82 -9.98
C GLY A 69 -9.73 14.76 -8.97
N ASN A 70 -9.73 14.43 -7.67
CA ASN A 70 -10.28 15.32 -6.64
C ASN A 70 -9.19 16.15 -5.95
N ASN A 71 -7.96 16.10 -6.46
CA ASN A 71 -6.81 16.87 -5.97
C ASN A 71 -6.41 16.57 -4.52
N ARG A 72 -6.77 15.39 -4.01
CA ARG A 72 -6.42 14.95 -2.66
C ARG A 72 -5.37 13.85 -2.63
N LEU A 73 -4.97 13.33 -3.79
CA LEU A 73 -3.82 12.45 -3.94
C LEU A 73 -2.73 13.20 -4.68
N HIS A 74 -1.57 13.28 -4.05
CA HIS A 74 -0.37 13.86 -4.62
C HIS A 74 0.68 12.76 -4.78
N VAL A 75 1.36 12.76 -5.93
CA VAL A 75 2.42 11.78 -6.20
C VAL A 75 3.72 12.53 -6.40
N ARG A 76 4.73 12.13 -5.63
CA ARG A 76 6.09 12.63 -5.79
C ARG A 76 6.99 11.41 -5.93
N ASP A 77 7.40 11.12 -7.15
CA ASP A 77 8.13 9.88 -7.44
C ASP A 77 9.57 9.97 -6.98
N LEU A 78 9.78 9.56 -5.74
CA LEU A 78 11.11 9.47 -5.12
C LEU A 78 11.66 8.04 -5.16
N GLY A 79 10.92 7.11 -5.76
CA GLY A 79 11.31 5.71 -5.77
C GLY A 79 11.20 5.02 -4.42
N LEU A 80 10.39 5.58 -3.50
CA LEU A 80 10.20 5.04 -2.16
C LEU A 80 8.78 4.51 -1.99
N TYR A 81 8.67 3.30 -1.47
CA TYR A 81 7.35 2.70 -1.20
C TYR A 81 6.84 3.23 0.14
N ALA A 82 6.33 4.45 0.11
CA ALA A 82 5.91 5.20 1.29
C ALA A 82 4.69 6.04 0.98
N LEU A 83 3.81 6.14 1.97
CA LEU A 83 2.55 6.85 1.88
C LEU A 83 2.37 7.72 3.12
N SER A 84 2.00 8.98 2.92
CA SER A 84 1.59 9.86 4.00
C SER A 84 0.11 10.21 3.85
N LEU A 85 -0.63 10.15 4.96
CA LEU A 85 -1.97 10.70 5.07
C LEU A 85 -1.91 11.82 6.10
N TYR A 86 -2.43 13.00 5.75
CA TYR A 86 -2.31 14.17 6.62
C TYR A 86 -3.52 15.07 6.53
N ASN A 87 -3.79 15.75 7.65
CA ASN A 87 -4.80 16.79 7.69
C ASN A 87 -4.17 18.08 7.12
N LYS A 88 -4.70 18.55 6.00
CA LYS A 88 -4.15 19.70 5.30
C LYS A 88 -4.15 20.99 6.15
N LYS A 89 -5.13 21.13 7.03
CA LYS A 89 -5.25 22.33 7.87
C LYS A 89 -4.23 22.36 9.00
N THR A 90 -3.98 21.22 9.64
CA THR A 90 -3.11 21.14 10.81
C THR A 90 -1.72 20.66 10.49
N GLY A 91 -1.53 19.98 9.36
CA GLY A 91 -0.29 19.31 9.02
C GLY A 91 -0.02 18.04 9.80
N VAL A 92 -0.92 17.65 10.68
CA VAL A 92 -0.79 16.42 11.47
C VAL A 92 -1.12 15.23 10.58
N GLY A 93 -0.26 14.21 10.60
CA GLY A 93 -0.47 13.04 9.78
C GLY A 93 0.41 11.88 10.18
N VAL A 94 0.43 10.88 9.31
CA VAL A 94 1.18 9.65 9.51
C VAL A 94 1.85 9.27 8.19
N ARG A 95 3.08 8.79 8.27
CA ARG A 95 3.80 8.23 7.14
C ARG A 95 4.01 6.75 7.37
N VAL A 96 3.57 5.92 6.44
CA VAL A 96 3.75 4.47 6.44
C VAL A 96 4.68 4.10 5.30
N SER A 97 5.69 3.31 5.60
CA SER A 97 6.62 2.81 4.58
C SER A 97 6.94 1.34 4.86
N ILE A 98 7.54 0.67 3.88
CA ILE A 98 8.00 -0.70 4.06
C ILE A 98 9.29 -0.68 4.88
N ASP A 99 9.37 -1.55 5.87
CA ASP A 99 10.56 -1.73 6.69
C ASP A 99 11.37 -2.91 6.14
N PRO A 100 12.54 -2.66 5.50
CA PRO A 100 13.31 -3.75 4.91
C PRO A 100 13.70 -4.85 5.90
N ALA A 101 13.93 -4.48 7.17
CA ALA A 101 14.29 -5.47 8.19
C ALA A 101 13.18 -6.47 8.46
N LYS A 102 11.93 -6.07 8.28
CA LYS A 102 10.76 -6.94 8.51
C LYS A 102 10.50 -7.89 7.34
N LEU A 103 11.13 -7.68 6.20
CA LEU A 103 10.94 -8.53 5.02
C LEU A 103 11.65 -9.89 5.15
N PHE A 104 12.58 -10.03 6.09
CA PHE A 104 13.31 -11.29 6.27
C PHE A 104 12.38 -12.46 6.63
N ALA A 105 11.27 -12.19 7.28
CA ALA A 105 10.29 -13.22 7.63
C ALA A 105 9.45 -13.68 6.43
N TYR A 106 9.52 -12.99 5.30
CA TYR A 106 8.69 -13.26 4.12
C TYR A 106 9.57 -13.29 2.86
N PRO A 107 10.23 -14.42 2.58
CA PRO A 107 11.24 -14.49 1.51
C PRO A 107 10.74 -14.12 0.12
N GLU A 108 9.51 -14.48 -0.25
CA GLU A 108 8.98 -14.12 -1.57
C GLU A 108 8.67 -12.64 -1.69
N ILE A 109 8.16 -12.02 -0.63
CA ILE A 109 7.95 -10.56 -0.61
C ILE A 109 9.29 -9.85 -0.73
N ARG A 110 10.28 -10.29 0.06
CA ARG A 110 11.62 -9.71 0.04
C ARG A 110 12.24 -9.82 -1.34
N SER A 111 12.18 -11.01 -1.93
CA SER A 111 12.72 -11.28 -3.25
C SER A 111 12.10 -10.39 -4.32
N TRP A 112 10.78 -10.24 -4.28
CA TRP A 112 10.06 -9.36 -5.20
C TRP A 112 10.42 -7.89 -4.99
N PHE A 113 10.44 -7.46 -3.73
CA PHE A 113 10.68 -6.06 -3.38
C PHE A 113 12.11 -5.63 -3.70
N MET A 114 13.09 -6.49 -3.42
CA MET A 114 14.52 -6.22 -3.65
C MET A 114 14.96 -6.60 -5.07
N LYS A 115 14.03 -7.10 -5.90
CA LYS A 115 14.31 -7.53 -7.27
C LYS A 115 15.44 -8.56 -7.34
N GLU A 116 15.40 -9.53 -6.42
CA GLU A 116 16.43 -10.57 -6.32
C GLU A 116 16.32 -11.64 -7.39
N LYS A 117 15.16 -11.75 -8.05
CA LYS A 117 14.93 -12.66 -9.16
C LYS A 117 14.02 -12.02 -10.21
N PRO A 118 14.07 -12.50 -11.49
CA PRO A 118 13.20 -12.00 -12.54
C PRO A 118 11.73 -12.24 -12.21
N LYS A 119 10.84 -11.41 -12.78
CA LYS A 119 9.40 -11.55 -12.56
C LYS A 119 8.88 -12.94 -12.88
N HIS A 120 9.36 -13.56 -13.97
CA HIS A 120 8.92 -14.89 -14.39
C HIS A 120 9.38 -16.00 -13.45
N ALA A 121 10.38 -15.75 -12.60
CA ALA A 121 10.86 -16.70 -11.61
C ALA A 121 10.18 -16.54 -10.24
N GLN A 122 9.31 -15.53 -10.08
CA GLN A 122 8.54 -15.36 -8.85
C GLN A 122 7.45 -16.41 -8.73
N ASP A 123 7.32 -16.99 -7.55
CA ASP A 123 6.18 -17.83 -7.21
C ASP A 123 5.03 -16.93 -6.77
N ILE A 124 4.15 -16.62 -7.70
CA ILE A 124 3.05 -15.68 -7.47
C ILE A 124 2.08 -16.19 -6.41
N VAL A 125 1.79 -17.48 -6.39
CA VAL A 125 0.89 -18.07 -5.39
C VAL A 125 1.46 -17.89 -3.99
N GLU A 126 2.73 -18.24 -3.81
CA GLU A 126 3.40 -18.10 -2.51
C GLU A 126 3.58 -16.63 -2.13
N LEU A 127 3.89 -15.79 -3.11
CA LEU A 127 4.03 -14.35 -2.88
C LEU A 127 2.72 -13.75 -2.34
N GLU A 128 1.58 -14.06 -2.99
CA GLU A 128 0.28 -13.57 -2.54
C GLU A 128 -0.11 -14.15 -1.18
N ARG A 129 0.23 -15.42 -0.92
CA ARG A 129 0.01 -16.02 0.39
C ARG A 129 0.77 -15.27 1.48
N GLN A 130 2.03 -14.94 1.21
CA GLN A 130 2.84 -14.19 2.17
C GLN A 130 2.32 -12.76 2.36
N ILE A 131 1.86 -12.11 1.30
CA ILE A 131 1.28 -10.77 1.41
C ILE A 131 0.05 -10.80 2.30
N GLU A 132 -0.84 -11.76 2.10
CA GLU A 132 -2.04 -11.89 2.94
C GLU A 132 -1.70 -12.17 4.40
N GLU A 133 -0.73 -13.06 4.64
CA GLU A 133 -0.28 -13.41 5.99
C GLU A 133 0.39 -12.21 6.68
N ALA A 134 1.25 -11.52 5.98
CA ALA A 134 2.00 -10.39 6.54
C ALA A 134 1.09 -9.20 6.85
N GLY A 135 0.14 -8.91 5.93
CA GLY A 135 -0.69 -7.72 6.07
C GLY A 135 0.18 -6.48 6.23
N HIS A 136 -0.07 -5.70 7.27
CA HIS A 136 0.70 -4.48 7.54
C HIS A 136 1.94 -4.71 8.42
N SER A 137 2.23 -5.96 8.81
CA SER A 137 3.34 -6.24 9.72
C SER A 137 4.72 -5.90 9.14
N ILE A 138 4.83 -5.78 7.81
CA ILE A 138 6.08 -5.40 7.14
C ILE A 138 6.27 -3.89 7.06
N CYS A 139 5.37 -3.12 7.62
CA CYS A 139 5.41 -1.66 7.56
C CYS A 139 6.04 -1.05 8.80
N LYS A 140 6.53 0.16 8.65
CA LYS A 140 6.90 1.04 9.76
C LYS A 140 6.10 2.34 9.66
N VAL A 141 5.83 2.94 10.82
CA VAL A 141 4.99 4.13 10.94
C VAL A 141 5.79 5.26 11.55
N GLN A 142 5.66 6.45 10.94
CA GLN A 142 6.24 7.70 11.45
C GLN A 142 5.12 8.75 11.53
N ARG A 143 5.10 9.50 12.59
CA ARG A 143 4.12 10.56 12.79
C ARG A 143 4.69 11.95 12.51
#